data_47c984c1e3fb36d648d29dcecb454b1f
#
_entry.id   47c984c1e3fb36d648d29dcecb454b1f
#
_cell.length_a   1.000
_cell.length_b   1.000
_cell.length_c   1.000
_cell.angle_alpha   90.00
_cell.angle_beta   90.00
_cell.angle_gamma   90.00
#
_symmetry.space_group_name_H-M   'P 1'
#
loop_
_entity.id
_entity.type
_entity.pdbx_description
1 polymer ?
#
loop_
_entity_poly.entity_id
_entity_poly.type
_entity_poly.pdbx_seq_one_letter_code
_entity_poly.pdbx_strand_id
1 'polypeptide(L)'
;IDYNSSNDPGVESVTKIFNYFKRFNYNTVVMAASFRNKDEIINLAGCDKLTISPTLLEELSQNDDEIKLKLSKENSSSLDIERINVNESSFRWHLNENQMASFKLAEGIRLFNKDLLKLKELIRGQL
;
A
#
# COMPACT_ATOMS: atom_id res chain seq x y z
N ILE A 1 -16.53 6.46 9.40
CA ILE A 1 -15.83 7.73 9.06
C ILE A 1 -15.66 7.67 7.55
N ASP A 2 -16.40 8.51 6.83
CA ASP A 2 -16.19 8.70 5.40
C ASP A 2 -14.92 9.55 5.21
N TYR A 3 -13.84 8.92 4.78
CA TYR A 3 -12.65 9.65 4.39
C TYR A 3 -12.87 10.25 3.01
N ASN A 4 -12.69 11.56 2.87
CA ASN A 4 -12.56 12.16 1.55
C ASN A 4 -11.28 11.64 0.90
N SER A 5 -11.31 11.41 -0.41
CA SER A 5 -10.20 10.86 -1.19
C SER A 5 -8.85 11.58 -1.00
N SER A 6 -8.88 12.85 -0.62
CA SER A 6 -7.67 13.65 -0.32
C SER A 6 -7.07 13.40 1.05
N ASN A 7 -7.83 12.81 2.01
CA ASN A 7 -7.41 12.55 3.39
C ASN A 7 -7.46 11.05 3.72
N ASP A 8 -7.45 10.20 2.70
CA ASP A 8 -7.44 8.75 2.91
C ASP A 8 -6.09 8.28 3.49
N PRO A 9 -6.09 7.63 4.66
CA PRO A 9 -4.85 7.18 5.30
C PRO A 9 -4.04 6.19 4.46
N GLY A 10 -4.70 5.41 3.59
CA GLY A 10 -4.04 4.48 2.67
C GLY A 10 -3.29 5.22 1.57
N VAL A 11 -3.94 6.22 0.96
CA VAL A 11 -3.32 7.10 -0.04
C VAL A 11 -2.13 7.85 0.57
N GLU A 12 -2.29 8.42 1.76
CA GLU A 12 -1.21 9.10 2.47
C GLU A 12 -0.03 8.16 2.77
N SER A 13 -0.31 6.95 3.25
CA SER A 13 0.71 5.95 3.56
C SER A 13 1.51 5.54 2.32
N VAL A 14 0.83 5.22 1.21
CA VAL A 14 1.49 4.84 -0.05
C VAL A 14 2.31 6.01 -0.60
N THR A 15 1.79 7.23 -0.55
CA THR A 15 2.50 8.43 -0.96
C THR A 15 3.80 8.63 -0.18
N LYS A 16 3.76 8.49 1.15
CA LYS A 16 4.95 8.57 2.01
C LYS A 16 5.99 7.51 1.67
N ILE A 17 5.56 6.25 1.48
CA ILE A 17 6.43 5.14 1.11
C ILE A 17 7.08 5.39 -0.25
N PHE A 18 6.29 5.78 -1.25
CA PHE A 18 6.78 6.07 -2.60
C PHE A 18 7.82 7.18 -2.57
N ASN A 19 7.48 8.32 -1.95
CA ASN A 19 8.38 9.46 -1.86
C ASN A 19 9.70 9.10 -1.15
N TYR A 20 9.62 8.37 -0.05
CA TYR A 20 10.80 7.91 0.68
C TYR A 20 11.69 7.01 -0.20
N PHE A 21 11.11 6.02 -0.86
CA PHE A 21 11.87 5.09 -1.68
C PHE A 21 12.52 5.78 -2.89
N LYS A 22 11.80 6.69 -3.56
CA LYS A 22 12.36 7.43 -4.70
C LYS A 22 13.40 8.46 -4.25
N ARG A 23 13.18 9.13 -3.13
CA ARG A 23 14.14 10.10 -2.55
C ARG A 23 15.49 9.46 -2.27
N PHE A 24 15.50 8.23 -1.76
CA PHE A 24 16.72 7.53 -1.40
C PHE A 24 17.17 6.47 -2.42
N ASN A 25 16.60 6.48 -3.62
CA ASN A 25 16.94 5.58 -4.72
C ASN A 25 16.85 4.10 -4.37
N TYR A 26 15.85 3.70 -3.60
CA TYR A 26 15.55 2.27 -3.41
C TYR A 26 14.97 1.66 -4.68
N ASN A 27 15.44 0.47 -5.05
CA ASN A 27 14.95 -0.28 -6.21
C ASN A 27 13.63 -1.04 -5.92
N THR A 28 13.13 -0.96 -4.71
CA THR A 28 11.89 -1.62 -4.31
C THR A 28 10.71 -1.01 -5.05
N VAL A 29 9.92 -1.86 -5.68
CA VAL A 29 8.67 -1.49 -6.36
C VAL A 29 7.59 -1.22 -5.33
N VAL A 30 6.94 -0.05 -5.42
CA VAL A 30 5.79 0.30 -4.60
C VAL A 30 4.53 -0.11 -5.34
N MET A 31 3.76 -1.03 -4.74
CA MET A 31 2.48 -1.48 -5.29
C MET A 31 1.36 -1.17 -4.29
N ALA A 32 0.43 -0.30 -4.69
CA ALA A 32 -0.78 -0.05 -3.92
C ALA A 32 -1.90 -1.03 -4.32
N ALA A 33 -2.77 -1.35 -3.38
CA ALA A 33 -3.87 -2.31 -3.57
C ALA A 33 -5.03 -2.00 -2.61
N SER A 34 -6.12 -2.76 -2.76
CA SER A 34 -7.29 -2.73 -1.87
C SER A 34 -8.06 -1.39 -1.91
N PHE A 35 -8.20 -0.85 -3.10
CA PHE A 35 -8.95 0.39 -3.34
C PHE A 35 -10.46 0.20 -3.12
N ARG A 36 -11.10 1.21 -2.56
CA ARG A 36 -12.54 1.28 -2.31
C ARG A 36 -13.28 2.13 -3.33
N ASN A 37 -12.59 3.08 -3.94
CA ASN A 37 -13.14 4.00 -4.95
C ASN A 37 -12.07 4.44 -5.96
N LYS A 38 -12.51 5.02 -7.08
CA LYS A 38 -11.63 5.50 -8.15
C LYS A 38 -10.72 6.66 -7.75
N ASP A 39 -11.17 7.49 -6.81
CA ASP A 39 -10.42 8.68 -6.40
C ASP A 39 -9.14 8.33 -5.66
N GLU A 40 -9.13 7.25 -4.86
CA GLU A 40 -7.92 6.71 -4.25
C GLU A 40 -6.89 6.32 -5.31
N ILE A 41 -7.34 5.73 -6.43
CA ILE A 41 -6.48 5.34 -7.55
C ILE A 41 -5.91 6.57 -8.26
N ILE A 42 -6.77 7.55 -8.57
CA ILE A 42 -6.38 8.80 -9.24
C ILE A 42 -5.37 9.58 -8.39
N ASN A 43 -5.55 9.60 -7.06
CA ASN A 43 -4.62 10.26 -6.14
C ASN A 43 -3.25 9.56 -6.02
N LEU A 44 -3.11 8.34 -6.53
CA LEU A 44 -1.86 7.61 -6.62
C LEU A 44 -1.33 7.49 -8.06
N ALA A 45 -1.84 8.32 -8.99
CA ALA A 45 -1.36 8.34 -10.36
C ALA A 45 0.15 8.62 -10.42
N GLY A 46 0.90 7.68 -11.02
CA GLY A 46 2.37 7.69 -11.06
C GLY A 46 3.04 6.73 -10.07
N CYS A 47 2.28 6.05 -9.21
CA CYS A 47 2.81 4.94 -8.42
C CYS A 47 3.37 3.84 -9.33
N ASP A 48 4.39 3.11 -8.87
CA ASP A 48 5.04 2.08 -9.69
C ASP A 48 4.05 1.02 -10.19
N LYS A 49 3.13 0.58 -9.33
CA LYS A 49 2.08 -0.40 -9.67
C LYS A 49 0.83 -0.18 -8.80
N LEU A 50 -0.32 -0.51 -9.40
CA LEU A 50 -1.62 -0.48 -8.73
C LEU A 50 -2.35 -1.79 -9.01
N THR A 51 -2.85 -2.48 -7.99
CA THR A 51 -3.73 -3.64 -8.13
C THR A 51 -5.17 -3.16 -8.01
N ILE A 52 -5.89 -3.13 -9.13
CA ILE A 52 -7.22 -2.54 -9.25
C ILE A 52 -8.23 -3.64 -9.57
N SER A 53 -9.39 -3.62 -8.92
CA SER A 53 -10.48 -4.55 -9.22
C SER A 53 -11.09 -4.29 -10.61
N PRO A 54 -11.66 -5.31 -11.28
CA PRO A 54 -12.33 -5.10 -12.57
C PRO A 54 -13.41 -4.02 -12.54
N THR A 55 -14.19 -3.96 -11.47
CA THR A 55 -15.24 -2.94 -11.30
C THR A 55 -14.68 -1.52 -11.30
N LEU A 56 -13.61 -1.28 -10.55
CA LEU A 56 -12.98 0.04 -10.50
C LEU A 56 -12.25 0.39 -11.81
N LEU A 57 -11.74 -0.62 -12.54
CA LEU A 57 -11.18 -0.40 -13.89
C LEU A 57 -12.27 0.05 -14.86
N GLU A 58 -13.46 -0.53 -14.79
CA GLU A 58 -14.58 -0.11 -15.62
C GLU A 58 -15.04 1.32 -15.26
N GLU A 59 -15.15 1.66 -13.98
CA GLU A 59 -15.44 3.03 -13.56
C GLU A 59 -14.39 4.04 -14.06
N LEU A 60 -13.11 3.67 -14.04
CA LEU A 60 -12.04 4.50 -14.58
C LEU A 60 -12.11 4.66 -16.10
N SER A 61 -12.53 3.62 -16.83
CA SER A 61 -12.68 3.67 -18.29
C SER A 61 -13.78 4.60 -18.77
N GLN A 62 -14.74 4.89 -17.89
CA GLN A 62 -15.87 5.83 -18.13
C GLN A 62 -15.56 7.25 -17.64
N ASN A 63 -14.36 7.48 -17.13
CA ASN A 63 -13.95 8.79 -16.60
C ASN A 63 -13.20 9.57 -17.66
N ASP A 64 -13.79 10.64 -18.15
CA ASP A 64 -13.20 11.54 -19.16
C ASP A 64 -12.39 12.68 -18.55
N ASP A 65 -12.24 12.74 -17.22
CA ASP A 65 -11.48 13.78 -16.55
C ASP A 65 -9.98 13.64 -16.80
N GLU A 66 -9.30 14.76 -16.93
CA GLU A 66 -7.84 14.79 -17.05
C GLU A 66 -7.18 14.29 -15.76
N ILE A 67 -6.44 13.18 -15.85
CA ILE A 67 -5.69 12.63 -14.72
C ILE A 67 -4.32 13.31 -14.63
N LYS A 68 -4.10 14.04 -13.54
CA LYS A 68 -2.81 14.68 -13.27
C LYS A 68 -1.85 13.71 -12.57
N LEU A 69 -0.59 13.73 -13.00
CA LEU A 69 0.48 12.98 -12.33
C LEU A 69 0.63 13.47 -10.88
N LYS A 70 0.48 12.58 -9.91
CA LYS A 70 0.57 12.87 -8.47
C LYS A 70 1.93 12.46 -7.89
N LEU A 71 2.44 11.33 -8.35
CA LEU A 71 3.69 10.73 -7.86
C LEU A 71 4.70 10.67 -8.99
N SER A 72 5.91 11.19 -8.77
CA SER A 72 7.03 11.04 -9.69
C SER A 72 8.35 11.00 -8.93
N LYS A 73 9.35 10.39 -9.54
CA LYS A 73 10.70 10.32 -8.97
C LYS A 73 11.31 11.72 -8.85
N GLU A 74 11.06 12.59 -9.83
CA GLU A 74 11.55 13.96 -9.89
C GLU A 74 11.04 14.76 -8.68
N ASN A 75 9.72 14.73 -8.48
CA ASN A 75 9.09 15.41 -7.34
C ASN A 75 9.59 14.85 -6.00
N SER A 76 9.65 13.53 -5.88
CA SER A 76 10.13 12.88 -4.65
C SER A 76 11.59 13.26 -4.31
N SER A 77 12.43 13.43 -5.34
CA SER A 77 13.85 13.79 -5.16
C SER A 77 14.05 15.20 -4.62
N SER A 78 13.09 16.09 -4.83
CA SER A 78 13.13 17.49 -4.33
C SER A 78 12.56 17.65 -2.91
N LEU A 79 11.90 16.61 -2.37
CA LEU A 79 11.31 16.68 -1.04
C LEU A 79 12.39 16.66 0.06
N ASP A 80 12.17 17.44 1.09
CA ASP A 80 12.98 17.42 2.30
C ASP A 80 12.48 16.28 3.21
N ILE A 81 13.05 15.10 2.99
CA ILE A 81 12.72 13.88 3.75
C ILE A 81 13.97 13.41 4.46
N GLU A 82 13.90 13.30 5.78
CA GLU A 82 14.98 12.75 6.58
C GLU A 82 15.09 11.23 6.42
N ARG A 83 16.34 10.74 6.40
CA ARG A 83 16.58 9.30 6.35
C ARG A 83 16.29 8.65 7.70
N ILE A 84 15.42 7.64 7.70
CA ILE A 84 15.10 6.88 8.90
C ILE A 84 16.26 5.93 9.18
N ASN A 85 16.82 6.01 10.38
CA ASN A 85 17.80 5.04 10.87
C ASN A 85 17.05 3.91 11.61
N VAL A 86 17.02 2.73 10.98
CA VAL A 86 16.27 1.59 11.50
C VAL A 86 17.22 0.54 12.04
N ASN A 87 17.09 0.24 13.32
CA ASN A 87 17.62 -0.95 13.97
C ASN A 87 16.45 -1.80 14.51
N GLU A 88 16.73 -2.97 15.07
CA GLU A 88 15.67 -3.88 15.55
C GLU A 88 14.77 -3.21 16.60
N SER A 89 15.33 -2.48 17.54
CA SER A 89 14.58 -1.82 18.61
C SER A 89 13.65 -0.74 18.05
N SER A 90 14.16 0.16 17.20
CA SER A 90 13.36 1.23 16.58
C SER A 90 12.30 0.66 15.63
N PHE A 91 12.62 -0.41 14.87
CA PHE A 91 11.63 -1.08 14.03
C PHE A 91 10.46 -1.64 14.85
N ARG A 92 10.77 -2.37 15.93
CA ARG A 92 9.74 -2.94 16.82
C ARG A 92 8.88 -1.85 17.45
N TRP A 93 9.51 -0.75 17.85
CA TRP A 93 8.80 0.39 18.44
C TRP A 93 7.87 1.06 17.42
N HIS A 94 8.36 1.41 16.24
CA HIS A 94 7.54 2.03 15.19
C HIS A 94 6.39 1.13 14.71
N LEU A 95 6.63 -0.19 14.62
CA LEU A 95 5.56 -1.14 14.30
C LEU A 95 4.48 -1.15 15.41
N ASN A 96 4.90 -1.09 16.67
CA ASN A 96 3.96 -1.06 17.80
C ASN A 96 3.16 0.26 17.85
N GLU A 97 3.78 1.39 17.56
CA GLU A 97 3.09 2.69 17.49
C GLU A 97 2.09 2.75 16.35
N ASN A 98 2.34 2.04 15.25
CA ASN A 98 1.39 1.94 14.15
C ASN A 98 0.33 0.87 14.44
N GLN A 99 -0.73 1.27 15.12
CA GLN A 99 -1.82 0.38 15.56
C GLN A 99 -2.43 -0.41 14.41
N MET A 100 -2.67 0.21 13.25
CA MET A 100 -3.25 -0.46 12.09
C MET A 100 -2.29 -1.51 11.52
N ALA A 101 -1.01 -1.17 11.33
CA ALA A 101 -0.02 -2.09 10.80
C ALA A 101 0.21 -3.29 11.72
N SER A 102 0.38 -3.07 13.03
CA SER A 102 0.59 -4.15 14.00
C SER A 102 -0.63 -5.08 14.10
N PHE A 103 -1.85 -4.52 14.12
CA PHE A 103 -3.07 -5.31 14.17
C PHE A 103 -3.26 -6.14 12.89
N LYS A 104 -3.15 -5.51 11.70
CA LYS A 104 -3.37 -6.17 10.41
C LYS A 104 -2.29 -7.21 10.09
N LEU A 105 -1.04 -6.96 10.45
CA LEU A 105 0.02 -7.94 10.32
C LEU A 105 -0.24 -9.18 11.17
N ALA A 106 -0.55 -8.98 12.44
CA ALA A 106 -0.83 -10.08 13.37
C ALA A 106 -2.10 -10.88 12.96
N GLU A 107 -3.16 -10.20 12.52
CA GLU A 107 -4.37 -10.83 11.98
C GLU A 107 -4.04 -11.66 10.73
N GLY A 108 -3.33 -11.08 9.77
CA GLY A 108 -2.94 -11.74 8.52
C GLY A 108 -2.11 -13.01 8.76
N ILE A 109 -1.12 -12.95 9.64
CA ILE A 109 -0.30 -14.12 10.00
C ILE A 109 -1.18 -15.26 10.54
N ARG A 110 -2.13 -14.95 11.44
CA ARG A 110 -3.04 -15.96 12.00
C ARG A 110 -3.96 -16.57 10.94
N LEU A 111 -4.54 -15.76 10.06
CA LEU A 111 -5.46 -16.22 9.02
C LEU A 111 -4.73 -17.07 7.98
N PHE A 112 -3.60 -16.62 7.48
CA PHE A 112 -2.81 -17.38 6.49
C PHE A 112 -2.30 -18.70 7.06
N ASN A 113 -1.89 -18.74 8.33
CA ASN A 113 -1.52 -19.99 8.98
C ASN A 113 -2.71 -20.96 9.07
N LYS A 114 -3.91 -20.46 9.41
CA LYS A 114 -5.14 -21.27 9.44
C LYS A 114 -5.46 -21.87 8.06
N ASP A 115 -5.32 -21.08 7.00
CA ASP A 115 -5.60 -21.54 5.64
C ASP A 115 -4.52 -22.52 5.15
N LEU A 116 -3.26 -22.30 5.52
CA LEU A 116 -2.18 -23.26 5.26
C LEU A 116 -2.43 -24.63 5.93
N LEU A 117 -2.93 -24.61 7.17
CA LEU A 117 -3.28 -25.88 7.87
C LEU A 117 -4.42 -26.61 7.16
N LYS A 118 -5.47 -25.91 6.73
CA LYS A 118 -6.57 -26.52 5.94
C LYS A 118 -6.05 -27.13 4.63
N LEU A 119 -5.17 -26.44 3.91
CA LEU A 119 -4.56 -26.95 2.69
C LEU A 119 -3.76 -28.24 2.97
N LYS A 120 -2.96 -28.26 4.04
CA LYS A 120 -2.20 -29.45 4.44
C LYS A 120 -3.12 -30.64 4.77
N GLU A 121 -4.23 -30.41 5.44
CA GLU A 121 -5.21 -31.45 5.74
C GLU A 121 -5.88 -31.99 4.46
N LEU A 122 -6.25 -31.10 3.53
CA LEU A 122 -6.82 -31.50 2.24
C LEU A 122 -5.85 -32.41 1.46
N ILE A 123 -4.59 -32.05 1.38
CA ILE A 123 -3.57 -32.85 0.68
C ILE A 123 -3.35 -34.19 1.36
N ARG A 124 -3.28 -34.23 2.70
CA ARG A 124 -3.13 -35.48 3.45
C ARG A 124 -4.31 -36.43 3.27
N GLY A 125 -5.51 -35.91 3.09
CA GLY A 125 -6.72 -36.72 2.84
C GLY A 125 -6.79 -37.29 1.42
N GLN A 126 -5.91 -36.89 0.51
CA GLN A 126 -5.84 -37.39 -0.87
C GLN A 126 -4.66 -38.36 -1.10
N LEU A 127 -3.79 -38.53 -0.12
CA LEU A 127 -2.68 -39.48 -0.12
C LEU A 127 -3.05 -40.76 0.63
#